data_60a0ac5c9148dd79f7063e7ec5e11a14
#
_entry.id   60a0ac5c9148dd79f7063e7ec5e11a14
#
_cell.length_a   1.000
_cell.length_b   1.000
_cell.length_c   1.000
_cell.angle_alpha   90.00
_cell.angle_beta   90.00
_cell.angle_gamma   90.00
#
_symmetry.space_group_name_H-M   'P 1'
#
loop_
_entity.id
_entity.type
_entity.pdbx_description
1 polymer ?
#
loop_
_entity_poly.entity_id
_entity_poly.type
_entity_poly.pdbx_seq_one_letter_code
_entity_poly.pdbx_strand_id
1 'polypeptide(L)'
;MFERLTPAVRQYLLITGNYWAFTLTDGALRMLVVLHFHQLGYSPLQVALLFLFYEVFGVITNLVGGWLGARIGLNRTMNIGLAMQVVALSMLLVPATWLAVPWVMAAQALSGVAKDLNKMSAKSSIKLLVPGDAQAALFRWVALLTGSKNALKGVGFFLGGALLTMIGFRPAVAVMAVALAIVWLASIVFLRMELGRAKVKPKFHELMSKSRAINVLSAARLFLFGARDIWFVVALPVFLSESLGWDFWRVGGFLALWVIGYGAVQSIAPRLVGKRGDGVPNADRAPVWAAALAVVPLAMAVLLANGLASPAVVLVVGLGLFGVLFAINSSLHSYMIVAHAAEDGVSLDVGFYYMANAMGRLIGTVLSGWIFQTWGLATCLAWSAAFVLVAAALSLALPRLPEAAAHMSIKENSGD
;
A
#
# COMPACT_ATOMS: atom_id res chain seq x y z
N MET A 1 -3.32 2.32 -31.50
CA MET A 1 -3.64 1.28 -30.50
C MET A 1 -4.55 1.79 -29.38
N PHE A 2 -4.33 2.99 -28.85
CA PHE A 2 -5.18 3.59 -27.80
C PHE A 2 -6.63 3.89 -28.23
N GLU A 3 -6.89 4.19 -29.48
CA GLU A 3 -8.24 4.49 -29.99
C GLU A 3 -9.18 3.29 -30.06
N ARG A 4 -8.65 2.07 -30.00
CA ARG A 4 -9.45 0.82 -30.01
C ARG A 4 -9.88 0.35 -28.62
N LEU A 5 -9.43 1.04 -27.54
CA LEU A 5 -9.76 0.68 -26.17
C LEU A 5 -11.08 1.33 -25.73
N THR A 6 -11.86 0.61 -24.94
CA THR A 6 -13.06 1.20 -24.31
C THR A 6 -12.70 2.40 -23.45
N PRO A 7 -13.58 3.42 -23.30
CA PRO A 7 -13.31 4.59 -22.46
C PRO A 7 -12.90 4.23 -21.03
N ALA A 8 -13.51 3.20 -20.43
CA ALA A 8 -13.19 2.70 -19.10
C ALA A 8 -11.77 2.16 -19.00
N VAL A 9 -11.35 1.32 -19.96
CA VAL A 9 -9.98 0.77 -20.00
C VAL A 9 -8.96 1.88 -20.21
N ARG A 10 -9.24 2.85 -21.08
CA ARG A 10 -8.36 4.00 -21.30
C ARG A 10 -8.17 4.83 -20.02
N GLN A 11 -9.27 5.11 -19.30
CA GLN A 11 -9.20 5.80 -18.01
C GLN A 11 -8.42 5.02 -16.97
N TYR A 12 -8.67 3.70 -16.87
CA TYR A 12 -7.91 2.83 -15.98
C TYR A 12 -6.39 2.87 -16.25
N LEU A 13 -5.99 2.82 -17.51
CA LEU A 13 -4.57 2.89 -17.88
C LEU A 13 -3.94 4.25 -17.54
N LEU A 14 -4.65 5.36 -17.76
CA LEU A 14 -4.17 6.69 -17.38
C LEU A 14 -4.02 6.83 -15.88
N ILE A 15 -5.03 6.42 -15.10
CA ILE A 15 -4.99 6.45 -13.63
C ILE A 15 -3.86 5.56 -13.09
N THR A 16 -3.71 4.37 -13.66
CA THR A 16 -2.66 3.42 -13.30
C THR A 16 -1.27 3.98 -13.63
N GLY A 17 -1.09 4.57 -14.81
CA GLY A 17 0.15 5.21 -15.23
C GLY A 17 0.56 6.36 -14.31
N ASN A 18 -0.38 7.25 -13.97
CA ASN A 18 -0.17 8.32 -13.00
C ASN A 18 0.28 7.78 -11.63
N TYR A 19 -0.40 6.73 -11.16
CA TYR A 19 -0.10 6.11 -9.89
C TYR A 19 1.26 5.38 -9.89
N TRP A 20 1.65 4.79 -11.02
CA TRP A 20 2.96 4.19 -11.21
C TRP A 20 4.09 5.23 -11.19
N ALA A 21 3.94 6.31 -11.95
CA ALA A 21 4.90 7.40 -11.98
C ALA A 21 5.09 8.02 -10.58
N PHE A 22 3.98 8.28 -9.89
CA PHE A 22 4.01 8.72 -8.50
C PHE A 22 4.77 7.73 -7.61
N THR A 23 4.43 6.44 -7.67
CA THR A 23 5.01 5.40 -6.80
C THR A 23 6.51 5.22 -7.05
N LEU A 24 6.94 5.32 -8.31
CA LEU A 24 8.35 5.23 -8.67
C LEU A 24 9.15 6.38 -8.06
N THR A 25 8.64 7.62 -8.20
CA THR A 25 9.29 8.80 -7.62
C THR A 25 9.24 8.81 -6.09
N ASP A 26 8.15 8.36 -5.45
CA ASP A 26 8.05 8.21 -3.99
C ASP A 26 9.06 7.18 -3.45
N GLY A 27 9.20 6.04 -4.12
CA GLY A 27 10.21 5.02 -3.77
C GLY A 27 11.63 5.54 -3.94
N ALA A 28 11.92 6.16 -5.08
CA ALA A 28 13.23 6.73 -5.37
C ALA A 28 13.61 7.85 -4.38
N LEU A 29 12.68 8.76 -4.10
CA LEU A 29 12.88 9.83 -3.13
C LEU A 29 13.20 9.28 -1.74
N ARG A 30 12.49 8.26 -1.29
CA ARG A 30 12.72 7.64 0.01
C ARG A 30 14.15 7.10 0.12
N MET A 31 14.62 6.35 -0.87
CA MET A 31 15.97 5.81 -0.87
C MET A 31 17.02 6.93 -0.99
N LEU A 32 16.77 7.91 -1.82
CA LEU A 32 17.65 9.05 -2.05
C LEU A 32 17.87 9.86 -0.76
N VAL A 33 16.81 10.15 -0.01
CA VAL A 33 16.89 10.82 1.30
C VAL A 33 17.63 9.95 2.32
N VAL A 34 17.30 8.66 2.42
CA VAL A 34 17.96 7.73 3.35
C VAL A 34 19.49 7.70 3.11
N LEU A 35 19.89 7.47 1.87
CA LEU A 35 21.31 7.36 1.52
C LEU A 35 22.06 8.68 1.68
N HIS A 36 21.48 9.78 1.21
CA HIS A 36 22.12 11.09 1.27
C HIS A 36 22.37 11.54 2.72
N PHE A 37 21.36 11.43 3.58
CA PHE A 37 21.51 11.82 4.99
C PHE A 37 22.41 10.87 5.77
N HIS A 38 22.42 9.57 5.41
CA HIS A 38 23.40 8.63 5.96
C HIS A 38 24.84 9.03 5.56
N GLN A 39 25.08 9.41 4.29
CA GLN A 39 26.39 9.91 3.84
C GLN A 39 26.81 11.20 4.55
N LEU A 40 25.86 12.04 5.00
CA LEU A 40 26.12 13.22 5.81
C LEU A 40 26.41 12.90 7.29
N GLY A 41 26.44 11.62 7.68
CA GLY A 41 26.79 11.17 9.04
C GLY A 41 25.59 11.09 10.00
N TYR A 42 24.35 11.17 9.50
CA TYR A 42 23.16 10.97 10.34
C TYR A 42 23.05 9.51 10.77
N SER A 43 22.75 9.30 12.04
CA SER A 43 22.51 7.94 12.55
C SER A 43 21.26 7.31 11.92
N PRO A 44 21.13 5.97 11.88
CA PRO A 44 19.96 5.28 11.35
C PRO A 44 18.65 5.76 12.00
N LEU A 45 18.64 6.03 13.31
CA LEU A 45 17.49 6.56 14.02
C LEU A 45 17.10 7.97 13.54
N GLN A 46 18.09 8.86 13.37
CA GLN A 46 17.84 10.21 12.86
C GLN A 46 17.28 10.18 11.43
N VAL A 47 17.81 9.30 10.59
CA VAL A 47 17.26 9.08 9.23
C VAL A 47 15.83 8.55 9.28
N ALA A 48 15.52 7.60 10.18
CA ALA A 48 14.16 7.10 10.36
C ALA A 48 13.18 8.20 10.80
N LEU A 49 13.61 9.10 11.68
CA LEU A 49 12.81 10.24 12.15
C LEU A 49 12.44 11.22 11.03
N LEU A 50 13.23 11.33 9.95
CA LEU A 50 12.88 12.16 8.80
C LEU A 50 11.55 11.74 8.15
N PHE A 51 11.15 10.48 8.32
CA PHE A 51 9.91 9.93 7.79
C PHE A 51 8.77 9.85 8.80
N LEU A 52 8.97 10.29 10.05
CA LEU A 52 7.95 10.19 11.09
C LEU A 52 6.64 10.85 10.66
N PHE A 53 6.69 12.07 10.19
CA PHE A 53 5.50 12.81 9.75
C PHE A 53 4.88 12.21 8.48
N TYR A 54 5.66 11.61 7.59
CA TYR A 54 5.15 10.87 6.44
C TYR A 54 4.18 9.73 6.86
N GLU A 55 4.48 9.01 7.92
CA GLU A 55 3.60 7.92 8.41
C GLU A 55 2.43 8.46 9.25
N VAL A 56 2.67 9.43 10.13
CA VAL A 56 1.62 10.05 10.98
C VAL A 56 0.55 10.72 10.13
N PHE A 57 0.96 11.56 9.18
CA PHE A 57 0.00 12.19 8.26
C PHE A 57 -0.73 11.18 7.39
N GLY A 58 -0.13 10.01 7.14
CA GLY A 58 -0.78 8.92 6.41
C GLY A 58 -2.09 8.46 7.03
N VAL A 59 -2.22 8.48 8.38
CA VAL A 59 -3.48 8.12 9.05
C VAL A 59 -4.56 9.16 8.74
N ILE A 60 -4.25 10.44 8.97
CA ILE A 60 -5.19 11.54 8.79
C ILE A 60 -5.57 11.70 7.31
N THR A 61 -4.58 11.67 6.43
CA THR A 61 -4.78 11.93 5.00
C THR A 61 -5.59 10.83 4.31
N ASN A 62 -5.49 9.58 4.73
CA ASN A 62 -6.34 8.54 4.15
C ASN A 62 -7.83 8.82 4.43
N LEU A 63 -8.16 9.27 5.61
CA LEU A 63 -9.54 9.60 5.99
C LEU A 63 -10.01 10.89 5.29
N VAL A 64 -9.26 11.97 5.40
CA VAL A 64 -9.57 13.27 4.78
C VAL A 64 -9.53 13.18 3.25
N GLY A 65 -8.59 12.43 2.68
CA GLY A 65 -8.47 12.21 1.24
C GLY A 65 -9.66 11.45 0.65
N GLY A 66 -10.23 10.49 1.42
CA GLY A 66 -11.48 9.84 1.04
C GLY A 66 -12.65 10.81 0.94
N TRP A 67 -12.81 11.69 1.93
CA TRP A 67 -13.81 12.75 1.94
C TRP A 67 -13.59 13.76 0.79
N LEU A 68 -12.35 14.17 0.58
CA LEU A 68 -12.00 15.09 -0.51
C LEU A 68 -12.34 14.48 -1.88
N GLY A 69 -12.00 13.20 -2.10
CA GLY A 69 -12.32 12.46 -3.32
C GLY A 69 -13.81 12.41 -3.61
N ALA A 70 -14.65 12.15 -2.58
CA ALA A 70 -16.09 12.15 -2.72
C ALA A 70 -16.64 13.57 -2.98
N ARG A 71 -16.01 14.62 -2.46
CA ARG A 71 -16.50 16.00 -2.56
C ARG A 71 -16.13 16.70 -3.86
N ILE A 72 -14.89 16.54 -4.33
CA ILE A 72 -14.38 17.24 -5.52
C ILE A 72 -14.13 16.35 -6.73
N GLY A 73 -14.23 15.02 -6.55
CA GLY A 73 -13.97 14.00 -7.56
C GLY A 73 -12.56 13.42 -7.48
N LEU A 74 -12.43 12.16 -7.93
CA LEU A 74 -11.20 11.36 -7.79
C LEU A 74 -10.07 11.88 -8.68
N ASN A 75 -10.38 12.30 -9.92
CA ASN A 75 -9.38 12.80 -10.85
C ASN A 75 -8.75 14.11 -10.38
N ARG A 76 -9.56 15.03 -9.82
CA ARG A 76 -9.05 16.26 -9.22
C ARG A 76 -8.18 15.97 -7.99
N THR A 77 -8.62 15.04 -7.13
CA THR A 77 -7.84 14.61 -5.95
C THR A 77 -6.51 13.99 -6.35
N MET A 78 -6.46 13.19 -7.42
CA MET A 78 -5.22 12.63 -7.97
C MET A 78 -4.28 13.73 -8.48
N ASN A 79 -4.79 14.70 -9.25
CA ASN A 79 -4.00 15.81 -9.77
C ASN A 79 -3.45 16.71 -8.66
N ILE A 80 -4.22 16.95 -7.59
CA ILE A 80 -3.72 17.64 -6.37
C ILE A 80 -2.57 16.86 -5.75
N GLY A 81 -2.72 15.54 -5.60
CA GLY A 81 -1.66 14.69 -5.06
C GLY A 81 -0.39 14.70 -5.92
N LEU A 82 -0.52 14.66 -7.27
CA LEU A 82 0.64 14.77 -8.17
C LEU A 82 1.34 16.14 -8.03
N ALA A 83 0.56 17.23 -7.99
CA ALA A 83 1.09 18.58 -7.79
C ALA A 83 1.84 18.70 -6.44
N MET A 84 1.24 18.18 -5.36
CA MET A 84 1.87 18.19 -4.03
C MET A 84 3.19 17.42 -4.02
N GLN A 85 3.30 16.31 -4.74
CA GLN A 85 4.56 15.56 -4.85
C GLN A 85 5.62 16.34 -5.63
N VAL A 86 5.23 17.03 -6.71
CA VAL A 86 6.15 17.93 -7.44
C VAL A 86 6.66 19.02 -6.51
N VAL A 87 5.79 19.64 -5.69
CA VAL A 87 6.18 20.64 -4.70
C VAL A 87 7.11 20.04 -3.65
N ALA A 88 6.79 18.85 -3.10
CA ALA A 88 7.63 18.17 -2.12
C ALA A 88 9.04 17.87 -2.65
N LEU A 89 9.15 17.43 -3.91
CA LEU A 89 10.44 17.26 -4.59
C LEU A 89 11.16 18.61 -4.74
N SER A 90 10.45 19.64 -5.18
CA SER A 90 11.02 21.00 -5.36
C SER A 90 11.53 21.60 -4.05
N MET A 91 10.88 21.32 -2.91
CA MET A 91 11.36 21.74 -1.59
C MET A 91 12.75 21.21 -1.27
N LEU A 92 13.14 20.07 -1.82
CA LEU A 92 14.47 19.47 -1.59
C LEU A 92 15.56 20.00 -2.53
N LEU A 93 15.21 20.89 -3.46
CA LEU A 93 16.17 21.55 -4.37
C LEU A 93 16.83 22.80 -3.77
N VAL A 94 16.42 23.22 -2.58
CA VAL A 94 17.01 24.36 -1.86
C VAL A 94 18.52 24.16 -1.61
N PRO A 95 19.28 25.25 -1.38
CA PRO A 95 20.70 25.14 -1.01
C PRO A 95 20.92 24.21 0.18
N ALA A 96 22.08 23.53 0.22
CA ALA A 96 22.41 22.57 1.30
C ALA A 96 22.30 23.18 2.70
N THR A 97 22.56 24.47 2.85
CA THR A 97 22.43 25.22 4.10
C THR A 97 21.00 25.27 4.64
N TRP A 98 20.00 25.09 3.78
CA TRP A 98 18.57 25.10 4.13
C TRP A 98 17.98 23.70 4.28
N LEU A 99 18.72 22.66 3.89
CA LEU A 99 18.31 21.25 4.04
C LEU A 99 18.40 20.78 5.50
N ALA A 100 17.88 21.59 6.42
CA ALA A 100 17.76 21.21 7.83
C ALA A 100 16.71 20.11 8.04
N VAL A 101 16.88 19.33 9.12
CA VAL A 101 15.97 18.22 9.46
C VAL A 101 14.50 18.62 9.42
N PRO A 102 14.04 19.74 10.02
CA PRO A 102 12.62 20.12 9.97
C PRO A 102 12.12 20.39 8.55
N TRP A 103 12.95 20.95 7.67
CA TRP A 103 12.61 21.23 6.29
C TRP A 103 12.39 19.92 5.49
N VAL A 104 13.31 18.96 5.65
CA VAL A 104 13.20 17.64 5.04
C VAL A 104 11.98 16.89 5.58
N MET A 105 11.70 16.95 6.88
CA MET A 105 10.51 16.37 7.49
C MET A 105 9.23 16.98 6.92
N ALA A 106 9.18 18.31 6.69
CA ALA A 106 8.05 18.98 6.04
C ALA A 106 7.85 18.51 4.59
N ALA A 107 8.93 18.40 3.80
CA ALA A 107 8.87 17.86 2.44
C ALA A 107 8.38 16.40 2.43
N GLN A 108 8.86 15.56 3.37
CA GLN A 108 8.41 14.17 3.50
C GLN A 108 6.94 14.08 3.97
N ALA A 109 6.50 14.96 4.87
CA ALA A 109 5.09 15.06 5.27
C ALA A 109 4.19 15.34 4.06
N LEU A 110 4.55 16.34 3.24
CA LEU A 110 3.83 16.70 2.03
C LEU A 110 3.80 15.54 1.02
N SER A 111 4.92 14.85 0.83
CA SER A 111 5.01 13.64 0.01
C SER A 111 4.10 12.51 0.53
N GLY A 112 4.00 12.34 1.85
CA GLY A 112 3.10 11.38 2.50
C GLY A 112 1.63 11.68 2.21
N VAL A 113 1.23 12.95 2.34
CA VAL A 113 -0.12 13.43 1.98
C VAL A 113 -0.40 13.16 0.50
N ALA A 114 0.52 13.55 -0.38
CA ALA A 114 0.43 13.34 -1.82
C ALA A 114 0.24 11.86 -2.19
N LYS A 115 1.00 10.97 -1.56
CA LYS A 115 0.90 9.51 -1.72
C LYS A 115 -0.50 8.99 -1.42
N ASP A 116 -1.07 9.42 -0.31
CA ASP A 116 -2.35 8.88 0.13
C ASP A 116 -3.51 9.42 -0.70
N LEU A 117 -3.46 10.66 -1.20
CA LEU A 117 -4.41 11.20 -2.18
C LEU A 117 -4.38 10.43 -3.50
N ASN A 118 -3.18 10.16 -4.05
CA ASN A 118 -3.03 9.37 -5.27
C ASN A 118 -3.52 7.92 -5.10
N LYS A 119 -3.16 7.27 -3.99
CA LYS A 119 -3.60 5.91 -3.68
C LYS A 119 -5.11 5.82 -3.57
N MET A 120 -5.74 6.78 -2.87
CA MET A 120 -7.17 6.83 -2.67
C MET A 120 -7.91 6.99 -3.99
N SER A 121 -7.48 7.97 -4.79
CA SER A 121 -8.07 8.23 -6.11
C SER A 121 -7.94 7.03 -7.03
N ALA A 122 -6.75 6.44 -7.17
CA ALA A 122 -6.52 5.30 -8.05
C ALA A 122 -7.39 4.10 -7.69
N LYS A 123 -7.47 3.75 -6.41
CA LYS A 123 -8.22 2.57 -5.96
C LYS A 123 -9.73 2.75 -6.02
N SER A 124 -10.23 3.92 -5.64
CA SER A 124 -11.66 4.22 -5.71
C SER A 124 -12.16 4.29 -7.15
N SER A 125 -11.34 4.77 -8.09
CA SER A 125 -11.70 4.86 -9.50
C SER A 125 -11.98 3.49 -10.14
N ILE A 126 -11.32 2.43 -9.68
CA ILE A 126 -11.53 1.07 -10.24
C ILE A 126 -12.98 0.64 -10.07
N LYS A 127 -13.59 0.89 -8.91
CA LYS A 127 -15.00 0.55 -8.63
C LYS A 127 -15.96 1.14 -9.65
N LEU A 128 -15.67 2.37 -10.08
CA LEU A 128 -16.51 3.14 -10.98
C LEU A 128 -16.27 2.84 -12.48
N LEU A 129 -15.14 2.20 -12.78
CA LEU A 129 -14.74 1.87 -14.15
C LEU A 129 -15.09 0.44 -14.56
N VAL A 130 -15.35 -0.43 -13.58
CA VAL A 130 -15.69 -1.85 -13.80
C VAL A 130 -17.18 -2.01 -13.59
N PRO A 131 -17.92 -2.68 -14.53
CA PRO A 131 -19.33 -3.02 -14.34
C PRO A 131 -19.55 -3.81 -13.05
N GLY A 132 -20.67 -3.57 -12.37
CA GLY A 132 -20.97 -4.15 -11.05
C GLY A 132 -21.06 -5.68 -11.03
N ASP A 133 -21.44 -6.27 -12.16
CA ASP A 133 -21.50 -7.72 -12.40
C ASP A 133 -20.12 -8.35 -12.71
N ALA A 134 -19.15 -7.56 -13.13
CA ALA A 134 -17.81 -8.03 -13.57
C ALA A 134 -16.83 -8.20 -12.40
N GLN A 135 -17.17 -8.95 -11.36
CA GLN A 135 -16.38 -9.13 -10.14
C GLN A 135 -14.97 -9.70 -10.39
N ALA A 136 -14.83 -10.61 -11.36
CA ALA A 136 -13.53 -11.16 -11.77
C ALA A 136 -12.62 -10.07 -12.38
N ALA A 137 -13.17 -9.15 -13.18
CA ALA A 137 -12.46 -8.01 -13.73
C ALA A 137 -12.06 -7.04 -12.62
N LEU A 138 -12.97 -6.76 -11.69
CA LEU A 138 -12.71 -5.93 -10.52
C LEU A 138 -11.51 -6.45 -9.72
N PHE A 139 -11.49 -7.74 -9.40
CA PHE A 139 -10.40 -8.36 -8.67
C PHE A 139 -9.07 -8.27 -9.45
N ARG A 140 -9.09 -8.57 -10.75
CA ARG A 140 -7.87 -8.47 -11.59
C ARG A 140 -7.31 -7.05 -11.64
N TRP A 141 -8.15 -6.03 -11.83
CA TRP A 141 -7.70 -4.64 -11.90
C TRP A 141 -7.17 -4.13 -10.55
N VAL A 142 -7.84 -4.47 -9.45
CA VAL A 142 -7.37 -4.13 -8.09
C VAL A 142 -6.05 -4.82 -7.76
N ALA A 143 -5.92 -6.10 -8.10
CA ALA A 143 -4.70 -6.87 -7.85
C ALA A 143 -3.53 -6.34 -8.68
N LEU A 144 -3.75 -6.08 -9.97
CA LEU A 144 -2.74 -5.51 -10.86
C LEU A 144 -2.28 -4.13 -10.39
N LEU A 145 -3.22 -3.23 -10.07
CA LEU A 145 -2.89 -1.90 -9.56
C LEU A 145 -2.09 -1.99 -8.26
N THR A 146 -2.51 -2.84 -7.33
CA THR A 146 -1.88 -2.91 -6.00
C THR A 146 -0.54 -3.63 -6.05
N GLY A 147 -0.44 -4.71 -6.80
CA GLY A 147 0.78 -5.51 -6.92
C GLY A 147 1.86 -4.78 -7.73
N SER A 148 1.51 -4.24 -8.90
CA SER A 148 2.45 -3.46 -9.71
C SER A 148 2.98 -2.23 -8.97
N LYS A 149 2.12 -1.54 -8.21
CA LYS A 149 2.56 -0.43 -7.35
C LYS A 149 3.60 -0.88 -6.32
N ASN A 150 3.40 -2.03 -5.68
CA ASN A 150 4.36 -2.53 -4.69
C ASN A 150 5.68 -2.94 -5.34
N ALA A 151 5.64 -3.61 -6.49
CA ALA A 151 6.83 -3.93 -7.26
C ALA A 151 7.59 -2.67 -7.70
N LEU A 152 6.89 -1.68 -8.26
CA LEU A 152 7.48 -0.41 -8.68
C LEU A 152 8.08 0.40 -7.51
N LYS A 153 7.53 0.28 -6.31
CA LYS A 153 8.14 0.90 -5.13
C LYS A 153 9.53 0.32 -4.85
N GLY A 154 9.69 -1.01 -4.97
CA GLY A 154 11.00 -1.67 -4.86
C GLY A 154 11.95 -1.23 -5.96
N VAL A 155 11.48 -1.16 -7.23
CA VAL A 155 12.26 -0.60 -8.35
C VAL A 155 12.67 0.84 -8.08
N GLY A 156 11.77 1.65 -7.50
CA GLY A 156 12.06 3.03 -7.11
C GLY A 156 13.23 3.12 -6.12
N PHE A 157 13.34 2.18 -5.18
CA PHE A 157 14.48 2.16 -4.24
C PHE A 157 15.82 2.00 -4.98
N PHE A 158 15.92 1.09 -5.95
CA PHE A 158 17.12 0.94 -6.77
C PHE A 158 17.38 2.18 -7.63
N LEU A 159 16.33 2.74 -8.23
CA LEU A 159 16.43 3.97 -9.03
C LEU A 159 16.97 5.14 -8.20
N GLY A 160 16.47 5.32 -6.97
CA GLY A 160 16.95 6.37 -6.06
C GLY A 160 18.43 6.21 -5.73
N GLY A 161 18.88 4.99 -5.42
CA GLY A 161 20.28 4.69 -5.19
C GLY A 161 21.16 4.94 -6.43
N ALA A 162 20.73 4.48 -7.59
CA ALA A 162 21.43 4.69 -8.85
C ALA A 162 21.55 6.17 -9.21
N LEU A 163 20.45 6.94 -9.14
CA LEU A 163 20.46 8.37 -9.40
C LEU A 163 21.40 9.12 -8.46
N LEU A 164 21.39 8.79 -7.15
CA LEU A 164 22.30 9.41 -6.19
C LEU A 164 23.77 9.17 -6.56
N THR A 165 24.10 7.93 -6.94
CA THR A 165 25.47 7.55 -7.28
C THR A 165 25.94 8.17 -8.59
N MET A 166 25.07 8.24 -9.60
CA MET A 166 25.43 8.70 -10.96
C MET A 166 25.48 10.23 -11.07
N ILE A 167 24.53 10.95 -10.48
CA ILE A 167 24.35 12.38 -10.70
C ILE A 167 24.24 13.21 -9.41
N GLY A 168 24.24 12.55 -8.24
CA GLY A 168 24.15 13.21 -6.94
C GLY A 168 22.72 13.59 -6.54
N PHE A 169 22.55 14.11 -5.31
CA PHE A 169 21.25 14.33 -4.68
C PHE A 169 20.37 15.35 -5.43
N ARG A 170 20.86 16.57 -5.63
CA ARG A 170 20.05 17.66 -6.21
C ARG A 170 19.65 17.41 -7.67
N PRO A 171 20.56 17.00 -8.58
CA PRO A 171 20.17 16.66 -9.94
C PRO A 171 19.19 15.49 -9.99
N ALA A 172 19.32 14.47 -9.13
CA ALA A 172 18.40 13.36 -9.04
C ALA A 172 16.98 13.81 -8.67
N VAL A 173 16.87 14.66 -7.65
CA VAL A 173 15.59 15.26 -7.23
C VAL A 173 14.99 16.12 -8.35
N ALA A 174 15.82 16.94 -9.04
CA ALA A 174 15.36 17.77 -10.15
C ALA A 174 14.80 16.95 -11.32
N VAL A 175 15.51 15.88 -11.72
CA VAL A 175 15.04 14.95 -12.77
C VAL A 175 13.70 14.32 -12.39
N MET A 176 13.55 13.85 -11.15
CA MET A 176 12.29 13.29 -10.67
C MET A 176 11.16 14.33 -10.65
N ALA A 177 11.44 15.56 -10.19
CA ALA A 177 10.45 16.63 -10.16
C ALA A 177 9.95 16.99 -11.56
N VAL A 178 10.88 17.15 -12.53
CA VAL A 178 10.54 17.45 -13.93
C VAL A 178 9.76 16.31 -14.56
N ALA A 179 10.21 15.06 -14.41
CA ALA A 179 9.53 13.89 -14.96
C ALA A 179 8.09 13.77 -14.41
N LEU A 180 7.90 13.96 -13.10
CA LEU A 180 6.59 13.91 -12.49
C LEU A 180 5.71 15.12 -12.87
N ALA A 181 6.29 16.31 -13.06
CA ALA A 181 5.57 17.49 -13.56
C ALA A 181 5.02 17.26 -14.98
N ILE A 182 5.79 16.61 -15.85
CA ILE A 182 5.32 16.22 -17.18
C ILE A 182 4.12 15.27 -17.08
N VAL A 183 4.20 14.26 -16.22
CA VAL A 183 3.08 13.32 -15.97
C VAL A 183 1.88 14.06 -15.41
N TRP A 184 2.05 14.99 -14.50
CA TRP A 184 0.99 15.80 -13.93
C TRP A 184 0.30 16.67 -14.99
N LEU A 185 1.05 17.37 -15.83
CA LEU A 185 0.50 18.17 -16.94
C LEU A 185 -0.26 17.29 -17.94
N ALA A 186 0.30 16.15 -18.32
CA ALA A 186 -0.38 15.16 -19.16
C ALA A 186 -1.67 14.66 -18.49
N SER A 187 -1.65 14.41 -17.17
CA SER A 187 -2.84 14.02 -16.42
C SER A 187 -3.95 15.06 -16.49
N ILE A 188 -3.64 16.35 -16.35
CA ILE A 188 -4.62 17.42 -16.45
C ILE A 188 -5.27 17.44 -17.84
N VAL A 189 -4.50 17.19 -18.89
CA VAL A 189 -4.99 17.21 -20.28
C VAL A 189 -5.85 15.99 -20.61
N PHE A 190 -5.43 14.79 -20.21
CA PHE A 190 -6.03 13.54 -20.66
C PHE A 190 -7.04 12.94 -19.68
N LEU A 191 -6.97 13.26 -18.37
CA LEU A 191 -7.85 12.73 -17.36
C LEU A 191 -9.08 13.65 -17.17
N ARG A 192 -9.97 13.68 -18.16
CA ARG A 192 -11.08 14.64 -18.23
C ARG A 192 -12.39 14.14 -17.62
N MET A 193 -12.58 12.83 -17.44
CA MET A 193 -13.83 12.31 -16.88
C MET A 193 -13.98 12.70 -15.41
N GLU A 194 -15.15 13.22 -15.02
CA GLU A 194 -15.48 13.41 -13.60
C GLU A 194 -15.87 12.05 -12.99
N LEU A 195 -14.97 11.48 -12.18
CA LEU A 195 -15.20 10.21 -11.49
C LEU A 195 -15.36 10.45 -9.99
N GLY A 196 -16.30 9.71 -9.40
CA GLY A 196 -16.38 9.52 -7.94
C GLY A 196 -16.82 10.73 -7.14
N ARG A 197 -17.37 11.77 -7.77
CA ARG A 197 -18.02 12.87 -7.07
C ARG A 197 -19.37 12.37 -6.57
N ALA A 198 -19.56 12.39 -5.23
CA ALA A 198 -20.82 11.99 -4.62
C ALA A 198 -21.97 12.91 -5.06
N LYS A 199 -23.15 12.34 -5.27
CA LYS A 199 -24.37 13.10 -5.64
C LYS A 199 -24.72 14.11 -4.56
N VAL A 200 -24.63 13.69 -3.27
CA VAL A 200 -24.77 14.56 -2.12
C VAL A 200 -23.38 14.77 -1.51
N LYS A 201 -22.96 16.04 -1.35
CA LYS A 201 -21.64 16.35 -0.79
C LYS A 201 -21.57 15.86 0.66
N PRO A 202 -20.68 14.89 1.00
CA PRO A 202 -20.61 14.35 2.34
C PRO A 202 -20.17 15.43 3.34
N LYS A 203 -20.81 15.43 4.49
CA LYS A 203 -20.43 16.29 5.62
C LYS A 203 -19.19 15.69 6.31
N PHE A 204 -18.41 16.53 6.99
CA PHE A 204 -17.17 16.08 7.63
C PHE A 204 -17.40 15.02 8.71
N HIS A 205 -18.53 15.05 9.43
CA HIS A 205 -18.86 14.03 10.42
C HIS A 205 -19.21 12.65 9.82
N GLU A 206 -19.44 12.57 8.50
CA GLU A 206 -19.71 11.30 7.78
C GLU A 206 -18.45 10.56 7.38
N LEU A 207 -17.28 11.02 7.83
CA LEU A 207 -15.97 10.38 7.53
C LEU A 207 -15.87 8.95 8.05
N MET A 208 -16.54 8.65 9.17
CA MET A 208 -16.48 7.31 9.74
C MET A 208 -17.41 6.37 8.97
N SER A 209 -16.92 5.21 8.57
CA SER A 209 -17.73 4.20 7.88
C SER A 209 -18.82 3.67 8.80
N LYS A 210 -19.99 3.39 8.23
CA LYS A 210 -21.16 2.87 8.93
C LYS A 210 -21.51 1.43 8.56
N SER A 211 -20.95 0.92 7.44
CA SER A 211 -21.18 -0.45 7.00
C SER A 211 -20.44 -1.43 7.91
N ARG A 212 -21.16 -2.47 8.38
CA ARG A 212 -20.56 -3.55 9.15
C ARG A 212 -19.41 -4.23 8.38
N ALA A 213 -19.60 -4.46 7.07
CA ALA A 213 -18.56 -5.06 6.23
C ALA A 213 -17.29 -4.23 6.20
N ILE A 214 -17.43 -2.91 5.99
CA ILE A 214 -16.30 -1.97 5.95
C ILE A 214 -15.60 -1.90 7.30
N ASN A 215 -16.35 -1.83 8.41
CA ASN A 215 -15.78 -1.77 9.76
C ASN A 215 -14.98 -3.03 10.11
N VAL A 216 -15.56 -4.21 9.87
CA VAL A 216 -14.90 -5.51 10.14
C VAL A 216 -13.66 -5.67 9.25
N LEU A 217 -13.77 -5.35 7.96
CA LEU A 217 -12.66 -5.45 7.01
C LEU A 217 -11.53 -4.46 7.36
N SER A 218 -11.89 -3.26 7.81
CA SER A 218 -10.92 -2.24 8.24
C SER A 218 -10.19 -2.67 9.51
N ALA A 219 -10.90 -3.23 10.49
CA ALA A 219 -10.30 -3.79 11.69
C ALA A 219 -9.36 -4.97 11.37
N ALA A 220 -9.81 -5.92 10.55
CA ALA A 220 -8.97 -7.03 10.09
C ALA A 220 -7.71 -6.52 9.34
N ARG A 221 -7.85 -5.46 8.54
CA ARG A 221 -6.72 -4.84 7.83
C ARG A 221 -5.72 -4.19 8.76
N LEU A 222 -6.17 -3.52 9.83
CA LEU A 222 -5.31 -2.92 10.84
C LEU A 222 -4.37 -3.98 11.41
N PHE A 223 -4.92 -5.10 11.88
CA PHE A 223 -4.13 -6.18 12.45
C PHE A 223 -3.24 -6.88 11.42
N LEU A 224 -3.73 -7.14 10.21
CA LEU A 224 -2.95 -7.79 9.15
C LEU A 224 -1.69 -6.97 8.77
N PHE A 225 -1.81 -5.65 8.64
CA PHE A 225 -0.67 -4.80 8.30
C PHE A 225 0.20 -4.46 9.49
N GLY A 226 -0.39 -4.34 10.68
CA GLY A 226 0.35 -4.26 11.94
C GLY A 226 1.26 -5.50 12.12
N ALA A 227 0.73 -6.69 11.88
CA ALA A 227 1.49 -7.94 11.96
C ALA A 227 2.79 -7.93 11.16
N ARG A 228 2.76 -7.42 9.93
CA ARG A 228 3.96 -7.29 9.10
C ARG A 228 4.92 -6.26 9.69
N ASP A 229 4.42 -5.09 10.07
CA ASP A 229 5.28 -3.97 10.45
C ASP A 229 5.90 -4.15 11.84
N ILE A 230 5.39 -5.06 12.70
CA ILE A 230 5.99 -5.46 13.98
C ILE A 230 7.41 -6.03 13.80
N TRP A 231 7.73 -6.69 12.69
CA TRP A 231 9.07 -7.22 12.45
C TRP A 231 9.80 -6.54 11.27
N PHE A 232 9.06 -6.00 10.29
CA PHE A 232 9.62 -5.57 9.01
C PHE A 232 10.37 -4.23 9.07
N VAL A 233 9.85 -3.25 9.83
CA VAL A 233 10.29 -1.86 9.70
C VAL A 233 11.56 -1.56 10.49
N VAL A 234 11.68 -2.08 11.72
CA VAL A 234 12.80 -1.84 12.63
C VAL A 234 13.53 -3.13 12.97
N ALA A 235 12.81 -4.14 13.48
CA ALA A 235 13.41 -5.33 14.04
C ALA A 235 14.22 -6.13 13.00
N LEU A 236 13.69 -6.35 11.81
CA LEU A 236 14.37 -7.13 10.77
C LEU A 236 15.64 -6.44 10.26
N PRO A 237 15.63 -5.17 9.80
CA PRO A 237 16.86 -4.51 9.36
C PRO A 237 17.97 -4.51 10.41
N VAL A 238 17.62 -4.22 11.67
CA VAL A 238 18.58 -4.21 12.78
C VAL A 238 19.14 -5.61 13.03
N PHE A 239 18.29 -6.64 13.08
CA PHE A 239 18.74 -8.01 13.27
C PHE A 239 19.65 -8.51 12.13
N LEU A 240 19.31 -8.21 10.87
CA LEU A 240 20.14 -8.56 9.72
C LEU A 240 21.52 -7.90 9.80
N SER A 241 21.61 -6.65 10.24
CA SER A 241 22.85 -5.90 10.36
C SER A 241 23.65 -6.34 11.59
N GLU A 242 23.05 -6.35 12.78
CA GLU A 242 23.78 -6.56 14.04
C GLU A 242 24.03 -8.04 14.32
N SER A 243 23.05 -8.93 14.04
CA SER A 243 23.16 -10.35 14.37
C SER A 243 23.74 -11.20 13.23
N LEU A 244 23.46 -10.83 11.96
CA LEU A 244 23.96 -11.57 10.79
C LEU A 244 25.14 -10.88 10.11
N GLY A 245 25.54 -9.67 10.55
CA GLY A 245 26.65 -8.92 9.98
C GLY A 245 26.43 -8.47 8.53
N TRP A 246 25.16 -8.32 8.10
CA TRP A 246 24.87 -7.87 6.75
C TRP A 246 25.15 -6.37 6.63
N ASP A 247 25.85 -5.99 5.57
CA ASP A 247 26.04 -4.59 5.24
C ASP A 247 24.74 -3.91 4.76
N PHE A 248 24.78 -2.59 4.72
CA PHE A 248 23.64 -1.76 4.33
C PHE A 248 23.05 -2.15 2.96
N TRP A 249 23.90 -2.51 1.99
CA TRP A 249 23.46 -2.89 0.65
C TRP A 249 22.76 -4.24 0.61
N ARG A 250 23.26 -5.21 1.37
CA ARG A 250 22.61 -6.52 1.50
C ARG A 250 21.26 -6.42 2.18
N VAL A 251 21.15 -5.65 3.27
CA VAL A 251 19.89 -5.40 3.97
C VAL A 251 18.91 -4.69 3.05
N GLY A 252 19.31 -3.57 2.44
CA GLY A 252 18.47 -2.79 1.54
C GLY A 252 18.04 -3.57 0.30
N GLY A 253 18.97 -4.31 -0.32
CA GLY A 253 18.70 -5.17 -1.49
C GLY A 253 17.72 -6.28 -1.15
N PHE A 254 17.89 -6.97 -0.03
CA PHE A 254 16.97 -8.02 0.43
C PHE A 254 15.55 -7.49 0.63
N LEU A 255 15.40 -6.37 1.34
CA LEU A 255 14.10 -5.76 1.59
C LEU A 255 13.45 -5.26 0.29
N ALA A 256 14.22 -4.67 -0.62
CA ALA A 256 13.72 -4.23 -1.92
C ALA A 256 13.24 -5.41 -2.78
N LEU A 257 14.04 -6.47 -2.89
CA LEU A 257 13.67 -7.70 -3.61
C LEU A 257 12.44 -8.37 -2.99
N TRP A 258 12.35 -8.38 -1.65
CA TRP A 258 11.18 -8.91 -0.96
C TRP A 258 9.92 -8.12 -1.32
N VAL A 259 9.98 -6.78 -1.36
CA VAL A 259 8.83 -5.92 -1.75
C VAL A 259 8.47 -6.12 -3.22
N ILE A 260 9.46 -6.28 -4.12
CA ILE A 260 9.22 -6.58 -5.54
C ILE A 260 8.51 -7.93 -5.69
N GLY A 261 9.04 -8.99 -5.07
CA GLY A 261 8.46 -10.33 -5.08
C GLY A 261 7.04 -10.36 -4.52
N TYR A 262 6.83 -9.70 -3.38
CA TYR A 262 5.50 -9.48 -2.80
C TYR A 262 4.54 -8.82 -3.80
N GLY A 263 4.97 -7.76 -4.48
CA GLY A 263 4.16 -7.07 -5.48
C GLY A 263 3.84 -7.95 -6.70
N ALA A 264 4.80 -8.75 -7.15
CA ALA A 264 4.60 -9.70 -8.25
C ALA A 264 3.55 -10.76 -7.89
N VAL A 265 3.69 -11.42 -6.74
CA VAL A 265 2.70 -12.40 -6.24
C VAL A 265 1.33 -11.75 -6.08
N GLN A 266 1.27 -10.53 -5.56
CA GLN A 266 0.01 -9.81 -5.40
C GLN A 266 -0.69 -9.53 -6.73
N SER A 267 0.07 -9.24 -7.80
CA SER A 267 -0.47 -9.01 -9.14
C SER A 267 -1.11 -10.26 -9.74
N ILE A 268 -0.57 -11.45 -9.43
CA ILE A 268 -1.08 -12.73 -9.93
C ILE A 268 -2.04 -13.42 -8.95
N ALA A 269 -2.31 -12.85 -7.79
CA ALA A 269 -3.19 -13.42 -6.77
C ALA A 269 -4.59 -13.85 -7.31
N PRO A 270 -5.22 -13.16 -8.28
CA PRO A 270 -6.46 -13.62 -8.87
C PRO A 270 -6.40 -15.03 -9.50
N ARG A 271 -5.21 -15.39 -10.04
CA ARG A 271 -4.99 -16.74 -10.61
C ARG A 271 -4.82 -17.81 -9.54
N LEU A 272 -4.35 -17.41 -8.34
CA LEU A 272 -4.06 -18.32 -7.22
C LEU A 272 -5.31 -18.60 -6.38
N VAL A 273 -6.23 -17.63 -6.27
CA VAL A 273 -7.36 -17.64 -5.32
C VAL A 273 -8.72 -17.68 -6.01
N GLY A 274 -8.79 -17.38 -7.30
CA GLY A 274 -10.04 -17.42 -8.08
C GLY A 274 -10.65 -18.83 -8.13
N LYS A 275 -11.96 -18.93 -8.16
CA LYS A 275 -12.64 -20.21 -8.46
C LYS A 275 -12.22 -20.67 -9.86
N ARG A 276 -12.08 -21.99 -10.05
CA ARG A 276 -11.90 -22.57 -11.39
C ARG A 276 -13.09 -22.15 -12.27
N GLY A 277 -12.82 -21.28 -13.24
CA GLY A 277 -13.76 -20.89 -14.30
C GLY A 277 -14.17 -19.42 -14.31
N ASP A 278 -14.47 -18.79 -13.18
CA ASP A 278 -15.00 -17.42 -13.13
C ASP A 278 -14.02 -16.34 -12.63
N GLY A 279 -12.92 -16.75 -11.98
CA GLY A 279 -11.92 -15.84 -11.45
C GLY A 279 -12.39 -14.96 -10.28
N VAL A 280 -13.61 -15.18 -9.76
CA VAL A 280 -14.12 -14.47 -8.59
C VAL A 280 -13.54 -15.11 -7.33
N PRO A 281 -12.91 -14.35 -6.41
CA PRO A 281 -12.40 -14.92 -5.18
C PRO A 281 -13.54 -15.31 -4.25
N ASN A 282 -13.38 -16.46 -3.60
CA ASN A 282 -14.28 -16.83 -2.51
C ASN A 282 -13.85 -16.04 -1.26
N ALA A 283 -14.62 -15.00 -0.91
CA ALA A 283 -14.38 -14.18 0.28
C ALA A 283 -14.44 -15.00 1.59
N ASP A 284 -15.23 -16.09 1.61
CA ASP A 284 -15.34 -17.00 2.76
C ASP A 284 -14.02 -17.72 3.07
N ARG A 285 -13.06 -17.72 2.13
CA ARG A 285 -11.72 -18.28 2.35
C ARG A 285 -10.72 -17.26 2.95
N ALA A 286 -11.08 -16.01 3.12
CA ALA A 286 -10.20 -15.01 3.71
C ALA A 286 -9.69 -15.42 5.11
N PRO A 287 -10.51 -15.96 6.04
CA PRO A 287 -10.04 -16.45 7.33
C PRO A 287 -9.02 -17.59 7.21
N VAL A 288 -9.23 -18.50 6.24
CA VAL A 288 -8.32 -19.65 6.02
C VAL A 288 -6.94 -19.17 5.54
N TRP A 289 -6.91 -18.23 4.61
CA TRP A 289 -5.65 -17.65 4.14
C TRP A 289 -4.92 -16.86 5.24
N ALA A 290 -5.67 -16.17 6.11
CA ALA A 290 -5.11 -15.47 7.25
C ALA A 290 -4.58 -16.48 8.30
N ALA A 291 -5.32 -17.55 8.62
CA ALA A 291 -4.86 -18.59 9.52
C ALA A 291 -3.58 -19.28 9.01
N ALA A 292 -3.54 -19.62 7.70
CA ALA A 292 -2.33 -20.17 7.08
C ALA A 292 -1.13 -19.21 7.19
N LEU A 293 -1.37 -17.90 7.02
CA LEU A 293 -0.33 -16.88 7.20
C LEU A 293 0.18 -16.84 8.64
N ALA A 294 -0.66 -17.03 9.66
CA ALA A 294 -0.27 -16.97 11.08
C ALA A 294 0.70 -18.08 11.46
N VAL A 295 0.60 -19.25 10.82
CA VAL A 295 1.51 -20.39 11.06
C VAL A 295 2.97 -20.03 10.76
N VAL A 296 3.21 -19.21 9.72
CA VAL A 296 4.58 -18.91 9.26
C VAL A 296 5.38 -18.13 10.31
N PRO A 297 4.96 -16.93 10.78
CA PRO A 297 5.72 -16.20 11.78
C PRO A 297 5.78 -16.95 13.12
N LEU A 298 4.76 -17.76 13.46
CA LEU A 298 4.81 -18.61 14.65
C LEU A 298 5.91 -19.68 14.53
N ALA A 299 5.98 -20.39 13.40
CA ALA A 299 7.03 -21.37 13.16
C ALA A 299 8.42 -20.73 13.17
N MET A 300 8.56 -19.55 12.52
CA MET A 300 9.83 -18.81 12.55
C MET A 300 10.22 -18.41 13.99
N ALA A 301 9.27 -17.94 14.79
CA ALA A 301 9.51 -17.57 16.19
C ALA A 301 10.02 -18.78 17.00
N VAL A 302 9.38 -19.94 16.85
CA VAL A 302 9.79 -21.19 17.54
C VAL A 302 11.18 -21.64 17.09
N LEU A 303 11.46 -21.64 15.79
CA LEU A 303 12.77 -22.05 15.25
C LEU A 303 13.91 -21.15 15.74
N LEU A 304 13.68 -19.82 15.76
CA LEU A 304 14.68 -18.86 16.23
C LEU A 304 14.88 -18.94 17.76
N ALA A 305 13.78 -19.02 18.54
CA ALA A 305 13.86 -19.03 20.00
C ALA A 305 14.58 -20.27 20.53
N ASN A 306 14.47 -21.42 19.86
CA ASN A 306 15.08 -22.67 20.27
C ASN A 306 16.40 -23.00 19.54
N GLY A 307 16.86 -22.14 18.65
CA GLY A 307 18.10 -22.36 17.89
C GLY A 307 18.07 -23.60 16.99
N LEU A 308 16.89 -24.04 16.55
CA LEU A 308 16.69 -25.29 15.80
C LEU A 308 17.19 -25.23 14.35
N ALA A 309 17.44 -24.02 13.82
CA ALA A 309 17.95 -23.84 12.49
C ALA A 309 18.73 -22.51 12.37
N SER A 310 19.58 -22.40 11.33
CA SER A 310 20.32 -21.17 11.07
C SER A 310 19.39 -19.99 10.95
N PRO A 311 19.60 -18.89 11.69
CA PRO A 311 18.75 -17.70 11.63
C PRO A 311 18.61 -17.12 10.22
N ALA A 312 19.69 -17.13 9.43
CA ALA A 312 19.66 -16.65 8.04
C ALA A 312 18.70 -17.49 7.17
N VAL A 313 18.73 -18.82 7.31
CA VAL A 313 17.84 -19.72 6.56
C VAL A 313 16.39 -19.53 6.99
N VAL A 314 16.13 -19.48 8.32
CA VAL A 314 14.76 -19.24 8.85
C VAL A 314 14.20 -17.96 8.31
N LEU A 315 14.99 -16.86 8.28
CA LEU A 315 14.54 -15.57 7.79
C LEU A 315 14.32 -15.57 6.28
N VAL A 316 15.28 -16.03 5.48
CA VAL A 316 15.15 -15.99 4.01
C VAL A 316 13.97 -16.85 3.55
N VAL A 317 13.87 -18.09 4.00
CA VAL A 317 12.79 -19.00 3.61
C VAL A 317 11.46 -18.61 4.24
N GLY A 318 11.44 -18.33 5.53
CA GLY A 318 10.23 -17.98 6.26
C GLY A 318 9.62 -16.65 5.76
N LEU A 319 10.45 -15.62 5.54
CA LEU A 319 9.96 -14.35 5.00
C LEU A 319 9.54 -14.47 3.53
N GLY A 320 10.17 -15.36 2.75
CA GLY A 320 9.71 -15.68 1.40
C GLY A 320 8.28 -16.24 1.42
N LEU A 321 8.05 -17.26 2.27
CA LEU A 321 6.72 -17.87 2.44
C LEU A 321 5.71 -16.88 3.03
N PHE A 322 6.10 -16.11 4.05
CA PHE A 322 5.27 -15.02 4.60
C PHE A 322 4.88 -14.04 3.49
N GLY A 323 5.83 -13.62 2.66
CA GLY A 323 5.59 -12.69 1.56
C GLY A 323 4.53 -13.17 0.58
N VAL A 324 4.56 -14.46 0.21
CA VAL A 324 3.56 -15.08 -0.69
C VAL A 324 2.18 -15.07 -0.05
N LEU A 325 2.05 -15.61 1.16
CA LEU A 325 0.75 -15.70 1.85
C LEU A 325 0.19 -14.32 2.21
N PHE A 326 1.06 -13.38 2.61
CA PHE A 326 0.68 -12.01 2.90
C PHE A 326 0.23 -11.26 1.63
N ALA A 327 0.86 -11.53 0.47
CA ALA A 327 0.45 -10.98 -0.81
C ALA A 327 -0.98 -11.40 -1.19
N ILE A 328 -1.29 -12.68 -1.01
CA ILE A 328 -2.63 -13.24 -1.26
C ILE A 328 -3.66 -12.58 -0.34
N ASN A 329 -3.41 -12.57 0.99
CA ASN A 329 -4.30 -11.93 1.96
C ASN A 329 -4.51 -10.45 1.65
N SER A 330 -3.43 -9.72 1.35
CA SER A 330 -3.50 -8.30 1.01
C SER A 330 -4.27 -8.04 -0.28
N SER A 331 -4.17 -8.92 -1.26
CA SER A 331 -4.92 -8.83 -2.52
C SER A 331 -6.42 -9.06 -2.30
N LEU A 332 -6.78 -10.10 -1.53
CA LEU A 332 -8.17 -10.38 -1.14
C LEU A 332 -8.79 -9.19 -0.40
N HIS A 333 -8.13 -8.67 0.62
CA HIS A 333 -8.61 -7.51 1.37
C HIS A 333 -8.75 -6.27 0.47
N SER A 334 -7.81 -6.06 -0.46
CA SER A 334 -7.86 -4.91 -1.38
C SER A 334 -9.00 -5.05 -2.40
N TYR A 335 -9.38 -6.26 -2.78
CA TYR A 335 -10.57 -6.51 -3.59
C TYR A 335 -11.86 -6.30 -2.76
N MET A 336 -11.94 -6.94 -1.59
CA MET A 336 -13.14 -6.89 -0.74
C MET A 336 -13.55 -5.47 -0.36
N ILE A 337 -12.58 -4.58 -0.04
CA ILE A 337 -12.93 -3.18 0.27
C ILE A 337 -13.57 -2.47 -0.91
N VAL A 338 -13.06 -2.70 -2.12
CA VAL A 338 -13.63 -2.07 -3.32
C VAL A 338 -14.97 -2.72 -3.68
N ALA A 339 -15.11 -4.03 -3.47
CA ALA A 339 -16.37 -4.74 -3.74
C ALA A 339 -17.51 -4.31 -2.80
N HIS A 340 -17.23 -4.16 -1.49
CA HIS A 340 -18.21 -3.77 -0.47
C HIS A 340 -18.49 -2.26 -0.42
N ALA A 341 -17.60 -1.42 -0.95
CA ALA A 341 -17.78 0.03 -0.92
C ALA A 341 -19.02 0.44 -1.71
N ALA A 342 -19.75 1.41 -1.19
CA ALA A 342 -20.88 2.02 -1.89
C ALA A 342 -20.41 2.72 -3.17
N GLU A 343 -21.22 2.70 -4.23
CA GLU A 343 -20.88 3.41 -5.47
C GLU A 343 -20.90 4.92 -5.28
N ASP A 344 -21.90 5.43 -4.55
CA ASP A 344 -21.93 6.83 -4.14
C ASP A 344 -21.01 7.06 -2.93
N GLY A 345 -19.98 7.86 -3.11
CA GLY A 345 -19.00 8.12 -2.05
C GLY A 345 -18.00 6.98 -1.79
N VAL A 346 -17.71 6.13 -2.77
CA VAL A 346 -16.76 5.00 -2.66
C VAL A 346 -15.44 5.37 -1.97
N SER A 347 -14.95 6.58 -2.16
CA SER A 347 -13.72 7.06 -1.54
C SER A 347 -13.81 7.23 -0.03
N LEU A 348 -14.99 7.41 0.55
CA LEU A 348 -15.19 7.47 2.00
C LEU A 348 -14.90 6.11 2.66
N ASP A 349 -15.45 5.04 2.10
CA ASP A 349 -15.24 3.68 2.61
C ASP A 349 -13.80 3.22 2.41
N VAL A 350 -13.26 3.46 1.21
CA VAL A 350 -11.87 3.16 0.88
C VAL A 350 -10.92 4.00 1.76
N GLY A 351 -11.29 5.25 2.06
CA GLY A 351 -10.54 6.15 2.94
C GLY A 351 -10.46 5.64 4.38
N PHE A 352 -11.59 5.28 4.94
CA PHE A 352 -11.67 4.70 6.28
C PHE A 352 -10.84 3.40 6.40
N TYR A 353 -10.96 2.51 5.43
CA TYR A 353 -10.17 1.29 5.37
C TYR A 353 -8.65 1.56 5.31
N TYR A 354 -8.21 2.53 4.51
CA TYR A 354 -6.78 2.86 4.44
C TYR A 354 -6.28 3.67 5.64
N MET A 355 -7.14 4.41 6.33
CA MET A 355 -6.84 4.99 7.63
C MET A 355 -6.52 3.88 8.65
N ALA A 356 -7.39 2.86 8.75
CA ALA A 356 -7.15 1.71 9.62
C ALA A 356 -5.87 0.95 9.24
N ASN A 357 -5.59 0.78 7.94
CA ASN A 357 -4.32 0.21 7.45
C ASN A 357 -3.10 1.03 7.90
N ALA A 358 -3.17 2.36 7.82
CA ALA A 358 -2.07 3.24 8.23
C ALA A 358 -1.89 3.22 9.76
N MET A 359 -2.98 3.18 10.52
CA MET A 359 -2.95 3.02 11.97
C MET A 359 -2.30 1.70 12.39
N GLY A 360 -2.67 0.58 11.73
CA GLY A 360 -2.06 -0.73 12.00
C GLY A 360 -0.55 -0.71 11.74
N ARG A 361 -0.12 -0.08 10.65
CA ARG A 361 1.31 0.09 10.33
C ARG A 361 2.05 0.94 11.37
N LEU A 362 1.45 2.06 11.80
CA LEU A 362 2.04 2.91 12.83
C LEU A 362 2.20 2.15 14.15
N ILE A 363 1.14 1.46 14.61
CA ILE A 363 1.19 0.61 15.81
C ILE A 363 2.26 -0.48 15.64
N GLY A 364 2.28 -1.19 14.52
CA GLY A 364 3.27 -2.23 14.22
C GLY A 364 4.70 -1.70 14.27
N THR A 365 4.96 -0.52 13.70
CA THR A 365 6.29 0.10 13.72
C THR A 365 6.74 0.47 15.14
N VAL A 366 5.86 1.03 15.96
CA VAL A 366 6.17 1.33 17.38
C VAL A 366 6.44 0.06 18.15
N LEU A 367 5.59 -0.95 18.00
CA LEU A 367 5.76 -2.26 18.64
C LEU A 367 7.05 -2.95 18.15
N SER A 368 7.43 -2.80 16.88
CA SER A 368 8.66 -3.36 16.32
C SER A 368 9.90 -2.93 17.12
N GLY A 369 10.05 -1.62 17.33
CA GLY A 369 11.17 -1.08 18.09
C GLY A 369 11.13 -1.53 19.55
N TRP A 370 9.99 -1.38 20.21
CA TRP A 370 9.86 -1.70 21.64
C TRP A 370 10.04 -3.19 21.94
N ILE A 371 9.34 -4.07 21.19
CA ILE A 371 9.43 -5.53 21.42
C ILE A 371 10.83 -6.04 21.07
N PHE A 372 11.41 -5.56 19.97
CA PHE A 372 12.74 -6.01 19.56
C PHE A 372 13.82 -5.66 20.57
N GLN A 373 13.82 -4.44 21.10
CA GLN A 373 14.77 -3.99 22.11
C GLN A 373 14.65 -4.79 23.43
N THR A 374 13.43 -5.22 23.78
CA THR A 374 13.18 -5.87 25.07
C THR A 374 13.31 -7.39 25.00
N TRP A 375 12.83 -8.01 23.91
CA TRP A 375 12.72 -9.48 23.82
C TRP A 375 13.23 -10.08 22.49
N GLY A 376 13.73 -9.24 21.57
CA GLY A 376 14.33 -9.68 20.31
C GLY A 376 13.32 -10.07 19.21
N LEU A 377 13.87 -10.55 18.08
CA LEU A 377 13.12 -10.79 16.83
C LEU A 377 12.11 -11.94 16.94
N ALA A 378 12.45 -13.02 17.68
CA ALA A 378 11.54 -14.16 17.85
C ALA A 378 10.22 -13.72 18.49
N THR A 379 10.27 -12.83 19.48
CA THR A 379 9.07 -12.28 20.12
C THR A 379 8.29 -11.36 19.17
N CYS A 380 8.97 -10.57 18.34
CA CYS A 380 8.29 -9.79 17.29
C CYS A 380 7.48 -10.69 16.34
N LEU A 381 8.05 -11.83 15.94
CA LEU A 381 7.38 -12.81 15.08
C LEU A 381 6.20 -13.50 15.78
N ALA A 382 6.31 -13.80 17.08
CA ALA A 382 5.20 -14.35 17.87
C ALA A 382 4.03 -13.34 17.98
N TRP A 383 4.33 -12.06 18.23
CA TRP A 383 3.32 -10.99 18.20
C TRP A 383 2.71 -10.80 16.80
N SER A 384 3.51 -10.94 15.75
CA SER A 384 3.02 -10.96 14.37
C SER A 384 1.99 -12.06 14.15
N ALA A 385 2.29 -13.29 14.60
CA ALA A 385 1.34 -14.40 14.51
C ALA A 385 0.04 -14.12 15.27
N ALA A 386 0.11 -13.55 16.48
CA ALA A 386 -1.07 -13.16 17.26
C ALA A 386 -1.92 -12.13 16.53
N PHE A 387 -1.32 -11.09 15.95
CA PHE A 387 -2.02 -10.08 15.15
C PHE A 387 -2.70 -10.70 13.92
N VAL A 388 -2.04 -11.62 13.22
CA VAL A 388 -2.65 -12.32 12.07
C VAL A 388 -3.81 -13.20 12.52
N LEU A 389 -3.73 -13.88 13.67
CA LEU A 389 -4.84 -14.66 14.23
C LEU A 389 -6.05 -13.77 14.56
N VAL A 390 -5.82 -12.57 15.12
CA VAL A 390 -6.90 -11.58 15.32
C VAL A 390 -7.52 -11.17 13.99
N ALA A 391 -6.70 -10.91 12.96
CA ALA A 391 -7.20 -10.60 11.62
C ALA A 391 -8.02 -11.76 11.03
N ALA A 392 -7.61 -13.01 11.25
CA ALA A 392 -8.35 -14.20 10.83
C ALA A 392 -9.70 -14.31 11.55
N ALA A 393 -9.71 -14.12 12.87
CA ALA A 393 -10.94 -14.16 13.69
C ALA A 393 -11.94 -13.07 13.25
N LEU A 394 -11.45 -11.84 13.04
CA LEU A 394 -12.28 -10.74 12.51
C LEU A 394 -12.83 -11.08 11.12
N SER A 395 -12.04 -11.73 10.28
CA SER A 395 -12.47 -12.11 8.93
C SER A 395 -13.60 -13.14 8.92
N LEU A 396 -13.80 -13.93 9.99
CA LEU A 396 -14.96 -14.82 10.13
C LEU A 396 -16.30 -14.04 10.24
N ALA A 397 -16.26 -12.80 10.72
CA ALA A 397 -17.44 -11.94 10.86
C ALA A 397 -17.74 -11.13 9.59
N LEU A 398 -16.98 -11.32 8.50
CA LEU A 398 -17.24 -10.65 7.23
C LEU A 398 -18.54 -11.17 6.62
N PRO A 399 -19.46 -10.29 6.22
CA PRO A 399 -20.64 -10.70 5.47
C PRO A 399 -20.19 -11.21 4.10
N ARG A 400 -20.97 -12.15 3.55
CA ARG A 400 -20.77 -12.62 2.18
C ARG A 400 -20.86 -11.44 1.22
N LEU A 401 -20.04 -11.47 0.17
CA LEU A 401 -20.20 -10.51 -0.93
C LEU A 401 -21.63 -10.63 -1.46
N PRO A 402 -22.30 -9.50 -1.79
CA PRO A 402 -23.60 -9.56 -2.44
C PRO A 402 -23.45 -10.47 -3.67
N GLU A 403 -24.25 -11.52 -3.73
CA GLU A 403 -24.39 -12.26 -4.98
C GLU A 403 -24.81 -11.22 -6.01
N ALA A 404 -23.96 -10.98 -7.00
CA ALA A 404 -24.32 -10.13 -8.11
C ALA A 404 -25.65 -10.64 -8.61
N ALA A 405 -26.59 -9.75 -8.89
CA ALA A 405 -27.98 -10.01 -9.27
C ALA A 405 -28.08 -10.85 -10.56
N ALA A 406 -27.37 -11.97 -10.64
CA ALA A 406 -27.42 -12.97 -11.68
C ALA A 406 -28.75 -13.75 -11.67
N HIS A 407 -29.56 -13.56 -10.64
CA HIS A 407 -30.88 -14.20 -10.56
C HIS A 407 -32.08 -13.30 -10.92
N MET A 408 -31.89 -12.01 -11.19
CA MET A 408 -33.01 -11.18 -11.67
C MET A 408 -33.34 -11.37 -13.16
N SER A 409 -32.39 -11.77 -14.00
CA SER A 409 -32.66 -11.95 -15.43
C SER A 409 -33.28 -13.30 -15.80
N ILE A 410 -33.30 -14.28 -14.89
CA ILE A 410 -33.89 -15.60 -15.15
C ILE A 410 -35.39 -15.61 -14.77
N LYS A 411 -35.82 -14.70 -13.89
CA LYS A 411 -37.27 -14.62 -13.52
C LYS A 411 -38.10 -13.73 -14.43
N GLU A 412 -37.50 -12.83 -15.19
CA GLU A 412 -38.23 -12.04 -16.20
C GLU A 412 -38.42 -12.77 -17.53
N ASN A 413 -37.67 -13.85 -17.81
CA ASN A 413 -37.83 -14.64 -19.03
C ASN A 413 -38.60 -15.97 -18.85
N SER A 414 -39.18 -16.20 -17.69
CA SER A 414 -40.03 -17.39 -17.44
C SER A 414 -41.47 -17.04 -17.07
N GLY A 415 -41.90 -15.86 -17.40
CA GLY A 415 -43.28 -15.38 -17.20
C GLY A 415 -43.87 -14.95 -18.52
N ASP A 416 -44.14 -15.91 -19.42
CA ASP A 416 -45.22 -15.94 -20.42
C ASP A 416 -45.54 -17.40 -20.73
#